data_9c72b783a256a712f09a83bb77d9490f
#
_entry.id   9c72b783a256a712f09a83bb77d9490f
#
_cell.length_a   1.000
_cell.length_b   1.000
_cell.length_c   1.000
_cell.angle_alpha   90.00
_cell.angle_beta   90.00
_cell.angle_gamma   90.00
#
_symmetry.space_group_name_H-M   'P 1'
#
loop_
_entity.id
_entity.type
_entity.pdbx_description
1 polymer ?
#
loop_
_entity_poly.entity_id
_entity_poly.type
_entity_poly.pdbx_seq_one_letter_code
_entity_poly.pdbx_strand_id
1 'polypeptide(L)'
;QYIVSFLIRTISFPETIAQEYVLLDPATPKCHRLVNLAAEHLGVSAPHLQIPKVLLEKLPEVLLGGSKEQLAFISNENYHVAETEKMAVKMGIADLISTSAYFSRWIDRLVLTRFGRMQAPTPSCFSYQNRYWTEIYTKQPVGSEKSSALFLHGIPFDSTCWLPIINKITYDQVVMMDLPGFGRSGSYEVMEDNNHQFIDNAAKLLAPNSVVIAHSLGCLFALSLAQKYPNKVARLILISPYFVQAQAAKIFQIQIISNLIFRFVSKDKIAKNLHPDGQKNLSVGYAMDSLHRVSVAKHISEYMHRISLPQQRVSQTALLNELGSKVEIIVGEKDPIVTTISPNIPVHIIAGAGHNPHVTHVEAVYDYLTPVLTKYISTTVQLSDV
;
A
#
# COMPACT_ATOMS: atom_id res chain seq x y z
N GLN A 1 -9.93 23.07 -7.00
CA GLN A 1 -9.40 24.41 -7.33
C GLN A 1 -10.26 25.12 -8.37
N TYR A 2 -10.55 24.53 -9.55
CA TYR A 2 -11.32 25.16 -10.64
C TYR A 2 -12.66 25.74 -10.15
N ILE A 3 -13.51 24.95 -9.52
CA ILE A 3 -14.82 25.38 -8.99
C ILE A 3 -14.66 26.55 -8.02
N VAL A 4 -13.72 26.45 -7.09
CA VAL A 4 -13.45 27.51 -6.10
C VAL A 4 -12.95 28.78 -6.78
N SER A 5 -12.03 28.65 -7.75
CA SER A 5 -11.53 29.79 -8.51
C SER A 5 -12.63 30.46 -9.32
N PHE A 6 -13.51 29.67 -9.96
CA PHE A 6 -14.65 30.19 -10.70
C PHE A 6 -15.59 30.98 -9.77
N LEU A 7 -16.02 30.40 -8.65
CA LEU A 7 -16.92 31.04 -7.70
C LEU A 7 -16.33 32.33 -7.10
N ILE A 8 -15.04 32.34 -6.76
CA ILE A 8 -14.41 33.56 -6.22
C ILE A 8 -14.35 34.65 -7.28
N ARG A 9 -14.01 34.30 -8.52
CA ARG A 9 -13.88 35.30 -9.61
C ARG A 9 -15.21 35.84 -10.08
N THR A 10 -16.34 35.12 -9.97
CA THR A 10 -17.68 35.67 -10.30
C THR A 10 -17.99 36.97 -9.58
N ILE A 11 -17.46 37.15 -8.36
CA ILE A 11 -17.65 38.38 -7.57
C ILE A 11 -17.11 39.63 -8.29
N SER A 12 -16.07 39.49 -9.09
CA SER A 12 -15.40 40.58 -9.80
C SER A 12 -15.87 40.77 -11.24
N PHE A 13 -16.87 39.95 -11.70
CA PHE A 13 -17.38 39.98 -13.08
C PHE A 13 -18.88 40.25 -13.08
N PRO A 14 -19.33 41.50 -13.24
CA PRO A 14 -20.76 41.89 -13.24
C PRO A 14 -21.63 41.13 -14.20
N GLU A 15 -21.05 40.66 -15.35
CA GLU A 15 -21.76 39.87 -16.36
C GLU A 15 -22.24 38.51 -15.84
N THR A 16 -21.74 38.05 -14.70
CA THR A 16 -22.19 36.80 -14.11
C THR A 16 -23.47 36.92 -13.29
N ILE A 17 -23.92 38.15 -13.05
CA ILE A 17 -25.13 38.43 -12.29
C ILE A 17 -26.35 37.87 -13.04
N ALA A 18 -27.18 37.12 -12.31
CA ALA A 18 -28.38 36.45 -12.86
C ALA A 18 -28.11 35.47 -14.02
N GLN A 19 -26.88 34.95 -14.12
CA GLN A 19 -26.53 33.89 -15.05
C GLN A 19 -26.41 32.54 -14.33
N GLU A 20 -26.72 31.47 -15.06
CA GLU A 20 -26.54 30.08 -14.63
C GLU A 20 -25.32 29.47 -15.30
N TYR A 21 -24.47 28.83 -14.50
CA TYR A 21 -23.26 28.16 -14.96
C TYR A 21 -23.21 26.71 -14.53
N VAL A 22 -22.94 25.83 -15.45
CA VAL A 22 -22.76 24.40 -15.19
C VAL A 22 -21.25 24.13 -15.02
N LEU A 23 -20.80 23.95 -13.80
CA LEU A 23 -19.40 23.67 -13.46
C LEU A 23 -19.12 22.17 -13.55
N LEU A 24 -18.92 21.69 -14.74
CA LEU A 24 -18.66 20.28 -15.06
C LEU A 24 -17.47 20.19 -16.01
N ASP A 25 -16.65 19.14 -15.86
CA ASP A 25 -15.64 18.82 -16.86
C ASP A 25 -16.32 18.17 -18.10
N PRO A 26 -16.28 18.82 -19.27
CA PRO A 26 -16.88 18.28 -20.48
C PRO A 26 -16.24 16.97 -20.94
N ALA A 27 -14.99 16.69 -20.52
CA ALA A 27 -14.28 15.45 -20.78
C ALA A 27 -14.62 14.32 -19.80
N THR A 28 -15.56 14.55 -18.86
CA THR A 28 -15.97 13.49 -17.90
C THR A 28 -16.47 12.25 -18.64
N PRO A 29 -15.84 11.08 -18.45
CA PRO A 29 -16.24 9.87 -19.14
C PRO A 29 -17.62 9.38 -18.69
N LYS A 30 -18.33 8.70 -19.60
CA LYS A 30 -19.59 8.00 -19.24
C LYS A 30 -19.33 6.91 -18.20
N CYS A 31 -20.38 6.55 -17.44
CA CYS A 31 -20.28 5.62 -16.30
C CYS A 31 -19.56 4.31 -16.65
N HIS A 32 -19.88 3.67 -17.77
CA HIS A 32 -19.19 2.43 -18.19
C HIS A 32 -17.70 2.63 -18.42
N ARG A 33 -17.29 3.80 -18.96
CA ARG A 33 -15.86 4.12 -19.15
C ARG A 33 -15.17 4.39 -17.81
N LEU A 34 -15.86 5.02 -16.86
CA LEU A 34 -15.33 5.19 -15.49
C LEU A 34 -15.10 3.84 -14.80
N VAL A 35 -16.02 2.89 -14.95
CA VAL A 35 -15.84 1.52 -14.42
C VAL A 35 -14.66 0.83 -15.06
N ASN A 36 -14.47 0.94 -16.37
CA ASN A 36 -13.31 0.39 -17.06
C ASN A 36 -12.00 1.03 -16.60
N LEU A 37 -11.96 2.36 -16.49
CA LEU A 37 -10.80 3.09 -15.99
C LEU A 37 -10.45 2.69 -14.54
N ALA A 38 -11.47 2.49 -13.70
CA ALA A 38 -11.26 1.99 -12.34
C ALA A 38 -10.68 0.57 -12.35
N ALA A 39 -11.21 -0.32 -13.18
CA ALA A 39 -10.74 -1.69 -13.32
C ALA A 39 -9.31 -1.75 -13.87
N GLU A 40 -9.01 -0.98 -14.92
CA GLU A 40 -7.67 -0.82 -15.49
C GLU A 40 -6.68 -0.33 -14.40
N HIS A 41 -7.07 0.72 -13.65
CA HIS A 41 -6.24 1.29 -12.58
C HIS A 41 -5.98 0.31 -11.43
N LEU A 42 -6.98 -0.49 -11.08
CA LEU A 42 -6.89 -1.48 -10.02
C LEU A 42 -6.29 -2.82 -10.48
N GLY A 43 -6.01 -2.98 -11.77
CA GLY A 43 -5.51 -4.25 -12.31
C GLY A 43 -6.50 -5.42 -12.20
N VAL A 44 -7.82 -5.11 -12.26
CA VAL A 44 -8.89 -6.12 -12.20
C VAL A 44 -9.70 -6.15 -13.47
N SER A 45 -10.41 -7.25 -13.73
CA SER A 45 -11.30 -7.34 -14.89
C SER A 45 -12.55 -6.45 -14.68
N ALA A 46 -12.89 -5.64 -15.66
CA ALA A 46 -14.14 -4.89 -15.64
C ALA A 46 -15.34 -5.82 -15.82
N PRO A 47 -16.51 -5.48 -15.27
CA PRO A 47 -17.75 -6.21 -15.53
C PRO A 47 -18.08 -6.22 -17.02
N HIS A 48 -18.27 -7.38 -17.61
CA HIS A 48 -18.65 -7.50 -19.03
C HIS A 48 -20.15 -7.36 -19.26
N LEU A 49 -20.96 -7.64 -18.24
CA LEU A 49 -22.41 -7.57 -18.34
C LEU A 49 -22.90 -6.14 -18.11
N GLN A 50 -23.54 -5.57 -19.12
CA GLN A 50 -24.23 -4.28 -19.01
C GLN A 50 -25.72 -4.53 -18.80
N ILE A 51 -26.22 -4.16 -17.63
CA ILE A 51 -27.63 -4.28 -17.30
C ILE A 51 -28.30 -2.92 -17.48
N PRO A 52 -29.37 -2.82 -18.31
CA PRO A 52 -30.11 -1.58 -18.47
C PRO A 52 -30.63 -1.06 -17.11
N LYS A 53 -30.53 0.26 -16.86
CA LYS A 53 -30.96 0.92 -15.62
C LYS A 53 -32.42 0.54 -15.26
N VAL A 54 -33.32 0.51 -16.24
CA VAL A 54 -34.74 0.14 -16.05
C VAL A 54 -34.91 -1.26 -15.46
N LEU A 55 -33.99 -2.20 -15.75
CA LEU A 55 -34.04 -3.53 -15.15
C LEU A 55 -33.52 -3.50 -13.71
N LEU A 56 -32.47 -2.69 -13.44
CA LEU A 56 -31.94 -2.51 -12.09
C LEU A 56 -32.99 -1.89 -11.15
N GLU A 57 -33.73 -0.91 -11.61
CA GLU A 57 -34.79 -0.25 -10.84
C GLU A 57 -35.92 -1.21 -10.39
N LYS A 58 -36.11 -2.31 -11.13
CA LYS A 58 -37.09 -3.35 -10.79
C LYS A 58 -36.60 -4.41 -9.80
N LEU A 59 -35.26 -4.45 -9.56
CA LEU A 59 -34.71 -5.42 -8.63
C LEU A 59 -34.93 -5.00 -7.17
N PRO A 60 -35.09 -5.96 -6.26
CA PRO A 60 -35.07 -5.70 -4.81
C PRO A 60 -33.71 -5.10 -4.40
N GLU A 61 -33.70 -4.15 -3.46
CA GLU A 61 -32.49 -3.50 -2.97
C GLU A 61 -31.44 -4.48 -2.43
N VAL A 62 -31.88 -5.58 -1.85
CA VAL A 62 -30.99 -6.66 -1.37
C VAL A 62 -30.12 -7.23 -2.50
N LEU A 63 -30.61 -7.26 -3.75
CA LEU A 63 -29.87 -7.73 -4.92
C LEU A 63 -29.01 -6.64 -5.56
N LEU A 64 -29.33 -5.37 -5.31
CA LEU A 64 -28.58 -4.23 -5.83
C LEU A 64 -27.28 -3.97 -5.05
N GLY A 65 -27.18 -4.44 -3.82
CA GLY A 65 -26.05 -4.11 -2.94
C GLY A 65 -25.99 -2.63 -2.53
N GLY A 66 -27.06 -1.86 -2.79
CA GLY A 66 -27.21 -0.43 -2.50
C GLY A 66 -28.66 0.02 -2.60
N SER A 67 -28.94 1.30 -2.29
CA SER A 67 -30.30 1.85 -2.38
C SER A 67 -30.68 2.20 -3.84
N LYS A 68 -31.98 2.17 -4.13
CA LYS A 68 -32.51 2.61 -5.45
C LYS A 68 -32.21 4.09 -5.74
N GLU A 69 -32.08 4.91 -4.71
CA GLU A 69 -31.70 6.31 -4.84
C GLU A 69 -30.33 6.47 -5.50
N GLN A 70 -29.41 5.54 -5.25
CA GLN A 70 -28.08 5.55 -5.89
C GLN A 70 -28.14 5.38 -7.41
N LEU A 71 -29.18 4.68 -7.92
CA LEU A 71 -29.41 4.55 -9.36
C LEU A 71 -29.84 5.88 -10.02
N ALA A 72 -30.41 6.81 -9.24
CA ALA A 72 -30.81 8.13 -9.76
C ALA A 72 -29.58 8.95 -10.21
N PHE A 73 -28.41 8.74 -9.60
CA PHE A 73 -27.17 9.40 -10.01
C PHE A 73 -26.60 8.86 -11.33
N ILE A 74 -27.10 7.74 -11.84
CA ILE A 74 -26.74 7.22 -13.17
C ILE A 74 -27.69 7.86 -14.17
N SER A 75 -27.25 8.95 -14.81
CA SER A 75 -28.01 9.62 -15.87
C SER A 75 -27.23 9.61 -17.17
N ASN A 76 -27.97 9.74 -18.29
CA ASN A 76 -27.40 9.95 -19.63
C ASN A 76 -27.53 11.40 -20.06
N GLU A 77 -27.80 12.31 -19.13
CA GLU A 77 -27.95 13.74 -19.42
C GLU A 77 -26.64 14.34 -19.90
N ASN A 78 -26.75 15.17 -20.94
CA ASN A 78 -25.63 15.97 -21.43
C ASN A 78 -25.88 17.41 -20.97
N TYR A 79 -24.94 17.97 -20.27
CA TYR A 79 -24.99 19.33 -19.78
C TYR A 79 -24.25 20.25 -20.76
N HIS A 80 -24.85 21.40 -21.07
CA HIS A 80 -24.23 22.42 -21.92
C HIS A 80 -23.28 23.27 -21.05
N VAL A 81 -21.98 23.13 -21.28
CA VAL A 81 -20.93 23.83 -20.50
C VAL A 81 -20.29 25.00 -21.26
N ALA A 82 -20.69 25.24 -22.51
CA ALA A 82 -20.04 26.21 -23.39
C ALA A 82 -20.00 27.65 -22.84
N GLU A 83 -21.06 28.08 -22.15
CA GLU A 83 -21.07 29.40 -21.52
C GLU A 83 -20.19 29.49 -20.32
N THR A 84 -20.09 28.39 -19.53
CA THR A 84 -19.16 28.27 -18.41
C THR A 84 -17.72 28.35 -18.89
N GLU A 85 -17.38 27.63 -19.98
CA GLU A 85 -16.02 27.62 -20.55
C GLU A 85 -15.64 29.02 -21.08
N LYS A 86 -16.52 29.69 -21.83
CA LYS A 86 -16.28 31.05 -22.27
C LYS A 86 -16.00 32.02 -21.10
N MET A 87 -16.80 31.90 -20.04
CA MET A 87 -16.64 32.76 -18.86
C MET A 87 -15.34 32.40 -18.12
N ALA A 88 -14.97 31.11 -17.96
CA ALA A 88 -13.74 30.69 -17.37
C ALA A 88 -12.51 31.26 -18.10
N VAL A 89 -12.50 31.20 -19.43
CA VAL A 89 -11.44 31.82 -20.25
C VAL A 89 -11.36 33.34 -19.99
N LYS A 90 -12.50 34.02 -19.99
CA LYS A 90 -12.56 35.46 -19.70
C LYS A 90 -12.05 35.82 -18.33
N MET A 91 -12.32 34.98 -17.36
CA MET A 91 -11.84 35.11 -15.99
C MET A 91 -10.34 34.74 -15.83
N GLY A 92 -9.68 34.24 -16.87
CA GLY A 92 -8.29 33.74 -16.79
C GLY A 92 -8.14 32.54 -15.87
N ILE A 93 -9.14 31.66 -15.82
CA ILE A 93 -9.07 30.40 -15.04
C ILE A 93 -8.40 29.39 -15.95
N ALA A 94 -7.35 28.73 -15.43
CA ALA A 94 -6.65 27.68 -16.14
C ALA A 94 -7.56 26.48 -16.41
N ASP A 95 -7.29 25.76 -17.49
CA ASP A 95 -8.03 24.56 -17.90
C ASP A 95 -8.11 23.54 -16.77
N LEU A 96 -9.20 22.78 -16.76
CA LEU A 96 -9.38 21.65 -15.87
C LEU A 96 -8.24 20.64 -16.08
N ILE A 97 -7.60 20.26 -14.98
CA ILE A 97 -6.66 19.15 -15.00
C ILE A 97 -7.45 17.87 -15.36
N SER A 98 -6.90 17.08 -16.26
CA SER A 98 -7.50 15.84 -16.76
C SER A 98 -8.23 15.03 -15.67
N THR A 99 -9.50 14.78 -15.88
CA THR A 99 -10.38 13.97 -15.02
C THR A 99 -9.76 12.60 -14.67
N SER A 100 -8.98 12.01 -15.59
CA SER A 100 -8.35 10.70 -15.37
C SER A 100 -7.37 10.68 -14.20
N ALA A 101 -6.56 11.73 -14.03
CA ALA A 101 -5.58 11.81 -12.94
C ALA A 101 -6.27 11.96 -11.56
N TYR A 102 -7.34 12.74 -11.49
CA TYR A 102 -8.12 12.86 -10.26
C TYR A 102 -8.91 11.62 -9.95
N PHE A 103 -9.47 10.98 -10.99
CA PHE A 103 -10.23 9.76 -10.83
C PHE A 103 -9.39 8.63 -10.27
N SER A 104 -8.18 8.44 -10.77
CA SER A 104 -7.24 7.44 -10.24
C SER A 104 -6.92 7.69 -8.76
N ARG A 105 -6.62 8.93 -8.38
CA ARG A 105 -6.38 9.31 -6.97
C ARG A 105 -7.61 9.08 -6.09
N TRP A 106 -8.79 9.35 -6.61
CA TRP A 106 -10.04 9.12 -5.90
C TRP A 106 -10.29 7.62 -5.69
N ILE A 107 -10.06 6.79 -6.71
CA ILE A 107 -10.12 5.33 -6.60
C ILE A 107 -9.13 4.81 -5.55
N ASP A 108 -7.88 5.28 -5.59
CA ASP A 108 -6.88 4.90 -4.59
C ASP A 108 -7.37 5.22 -3.18
N ARG A 109 -7.96 6.40 -2.99
CA ARG A 109 -8.54 6.79 -1.69
C ARG A 109 -9.72 5.92 -1.29
N LEU A 110 -10.61 5.57 -2.21
CA LEU A 110 -11.73 4.67 -1.94
C LEU A 110 -11.23 3.28 -1.52
N VAL A 111 -10.26 2.74 -2.24
CA VAL A 111 -9.65 1.45 -1.90
C VAL A 111 -8.96 1.51 -0.55
N LEU A 112 -8.22 2.57 -0.27
CA LEU A 112 -7.57 2.80 1.02
C LEU A 112 -8.56 2.81 2.19
N THR A 113 -9.66 3.54 2.04
CA THR A 113 -10.70 3.64 3.06
C THR A 113 -11.66 2.45 3.05
N ARG A 114 -11.38 1.43 2.25
CA ARG A 114 -12.28 0.28 2.05
C ARG A 114 -13.70 0.72 1.70
N PHE A 115 -13.79 1.65 0.77
CA PHE A 115 -15.06 2.26 0.35
C PHE A 115 -15.83 2.88 1.52
N GLY A 116 -15.12 3.64 2.36
CA GLY A 116 -15.69 4.35 3.50
C GLY A 116 -15.90 3.52 4.78
N ARG A 117 -15.53 2.22 4.76
CA ARG A 117 -15.62 1.37 5.96
C ARG A 117 -14.55 1.68 7.00
N MET A 118 -13.59 2.50 6.64
CA MET A 118 -12.44 2.83 7.48
C MET A 118 -12.07 4.30 7.33
N GLN A 119 -11.63 4.91 8.43
CA GLN A 119 -11.04 6.23 8.36
C GLN A 119 -9.73 6.17 7.56
N ALA A 120 -9.58 7.09 6.61
CA ALA A 120 -8.28 7.29 6.00
C ALA A 120 -7.26 7.61 7.09
N PRO A 121 -6.03 7.09 7.01
CA PRO A 121 -4.94 7.60 7.83
C PRO A 121 -4.89 9.11 7.64
N THR A 122 -4.54 9.84 8.67
CA THR A 122 -4.61 11.30 8.74
C THR A 122 -4.12 11.93 7.44
N PRO A 123 -4.96 12.67 6.70
CA PRO A 123 -4.79 12.91 5.26
C PRO A 123 -3.64 13.81 4.88
N SER A 124 -3.09 14.57 5.83
CA SER A 124 -2.17 15.65 5.53
C SER A 124 -0.76 15.22 5.11
N CYS A 125 -0.40 13.97 5.31
CA CYS A 125 0.99 13.52 5.19
C CYS A 125 1.25 12.40 4.18
N PHE A 126 0.21 11.76 3.61
CA PHE A 126 0.43 10.61 2.72
C PHE A 126 -0.12 10.86 1.32
N SER A 127 0.71 10.63 0.33
CA SER A 127 0.29 10.46 -1.06
C SER A 127 0.35 8.98 -1.43
N TYR A 128 -0.63 8.56 -2.22
CA TYR A 128 -0.69 7.25 -2.84
C TYR A 128 -0.24 7.35 -4.26
N GLN A 129 0.57 6.41 -4.69
CA GLN A 129 0.98 6.30 -6.08
C GLN A 129 0.99 4.83 -6.46
N ASN A 130 0.29 4.48 -7.54
CA ASN A 130 0.54 3.21 -8.20
C ASN A 130 1.59 3.47 -9.28
N ARG A 131 2.82 2.99 -9.04
CA ARG A 131 3.90 3.04 -10.03
C ARG A 131 4.31 1.62 -10.35
N TYR A 132 4.27 1.27 -11.63
CA TYR A 132 4.70 -0.05 -12.10
C TYR A 132 3.94 -1.19 -11.40
N TRP A 133 2.62 -1.08 -11.25
CA TRP A 133 1.75 -2.05 -10.57
C TRP A 133 2.07 -2.27 -9.08
N THR A 134 2.90 -1.42 -8.51
CA THR A 134 3.25 -1.44 -7.10
C THR A 134 2.58 -0.27 -6.39
N GLU A 135 1.86 -0.56 -5.33
CA GLU A 135 1.27 0.47 -4.49
C GLU A 135 2.30 1.03 -3.53
N ILE A 136 2.40 2.34 -3.54
CA ILE A 136 3.38 3.10 -2.78
C ILE A 136 2.67 4.14 -1.94
N TYR A 137 3.01 4.17 -0.65
CA TYR A 137 2.62 5.21 0.28
C TYR A 137 3.83 6.05 0.61
N THR A 138 3.76 7.33 0.38
CA THR A 138 4.84 8.23 0.74
C THR A 138 4.39 9.29 1.72
N LYS A 139 5.20 9.55 2.72
CA LYS A 139 5.15 10.72 3.57
C LYS A 139 6.30 11.62 3.14
N GLN A 140 6.06 12.46 2.13
CA GLN A 140 7.09 13.33 1.57
C GLN A 140 6.56 14.73 1.38
N PRO A 141 7.39 15.77 1.54
CA PRO A 141 7.07 17.12 1.11
C PRO A 141 6.76 17.13 -0.39
N VAL A 142 5.87 18.02 -0.80
CA VAL A 142 5.56 18.24 -2.22
C VAL A 142 6.85 18.62 -2.95
N GLY A 143 7.23 17.83 -3.96
CA GLY A 143 8.46 18.03 -4.75
C GLY A 143 9.65 17.16 -4.35
N SER A 144 9.60 16.42 -3.25
CA SER A 144 10.63 15.43 -2.91
C SER A 144 10.44 14.14 -3.71
N GLU A 145 11.45 13.74 -4.47
CA GLU A 145 11.38 12.51 -5.29
C GLU A 145 11.94 11.27 -4.59
N LYS A 146 12.68 11.42 -3.50
CA LYS A 146 13.44 10.33 -2.86
C LYS A 146 13.16 10.24 -1.36
N SER A 147 13.06 9.01 -0.87
CA SER A 147 12.85 8.69 0.54
C SER A 147 14.12 8.16 1.18
N SER A 148 14.29 8.44 2.48
CA SER A 148 15.42 7.96 3.28
C SER A 148 15.10 6.70 4.09
N ALA A 149 13.83 6.31 4.17
CA ALA A 149 13.40 5.08 4.82
C ALA A 149 12.34 4.33 3.98
N LEU A 150 12.50 3.01 3.87
CA LEU A 150 11.57 2.10 3.20
C LEU A 150 11.06 1.05 4.18
N PHE A 151 9.74 0.85 4.18
CA PHE A 151 9.08 -0.17 4.99
C PHE A 151 8.44 -1.25 4.10
N LEU A 152 8.81 -2.51 4.34
CA LEU A 152 8.33 -3.69 3.62
C LEU A 152 7.63 -4.66 4.57
N HIS A 153 6.38 -4.96 4.29
CA HIS A 153 5.55 -5.84 5.13
C HIS A 153 5.84 -7.33 4.89
N GLY A 154 5.24 -8.18 5.72
CA GLY A 154 5.25 -9.65 5.57
C GLY A 154 3.85 -10.22 5.33
N ILE A 155 3.74 -11.54 5.27
CA ILE A 155 2.48 -12.27 5.20
C ILE A 155 1.76 -12.20 6.56
N PRO A 156 0.45 -12.01 6.60
CA PRO A 156 -0.52 -11.78 5.53
C PRO A 156 -0.85 -10.29 5.32
N PHE A 157 0.00 -9.39 5.78
CA PHE A 157 -0.24 -7.95 5.82
C PHE A 157 -0.11 -7.27 4.44
N ASP A 158 -0.43 -6.00 4.43
CA ASP A 158 -0.04 -5.01 3.44
C ASP A 158 0.72 -3.87 4.15
N SER A 159 1.13 -2.86 3.42
CA SER A 159 1.91 -1.73 3.96
C SER A 159 1.19 -0.97 5.09
N THR A 160 -0.13 -1.09 5.20
CA THR A 160 -0.90 -0.44 6.28
C THR A 160 -0.55 -0.96 7.68
N CYS A 161 0.10 -2.14 7.79
CA CYS A 161 0.58 -2.64 9.08
C CYS A 161 1.62 -1.73 9.74
N TRP A 162 2.28 -0.88 8.97
CA TRP A 162 3.27 0.07 9.45
C TRP A 162 2.68 1.41 9.95
N LEU A 163 1.40 1.70 9.64
CA LEU A 163 0.77 2.97 10.00
C LEU A 163 0.87 3.32 11.49
N PRO A 164 0.71 2.40 12.44
CA PRO A 164 0.87 2.71 13.86
C PRO A 164 2.26 3.25 14.21
N ILE A 165 3.32 2.75 13.56
CA ILE A 165 4.69 3.21 13.72
C ILE A 165 4.92 4.51 12.96
N ILE A 166 4.51 4.55 11.68
CA ILE A 166 4.74 5.69 10.79
C ILE A 166 4.05 6.96 11.29
N ASN A 167 2.86 6.86 11.88
CA ASN A 167 2.15 8.00 12.46
C ASN A 167 2.89 8.67 13.64
N LYS A 168 3.81 7.94 14.27
CA LYS A 168 4.67 8.45 15.34
C LYS A 168 5.98 9.05 14.82
N ILE A 169 6.39 8.67 13.61
CA ILE A 169 7.62 9.18 13.00
C ILE A 169 7.40 10.60 12.51
N THR A 170 8.25 11.52 12.94
CA THR A 170 8.17 12.96 12.56
C THR A 170 8.80 13.26 11.20
N TYR A 171 9.58 12.34 10.66
CA TYR A 171 10.30 12.51 9.39
C TYR A 171 9.38 12.31 8.18
N ASP A 172 9.54 13.17 7.17
CA ASP A 172 8.69 13.17 5.97
C ASP A 172 9.22 12.30 4.82
N GLN A 173 10.46 11.82 4.91
CA GLN A 173 11.11 11.04 3.85
C GLN A 173 10.95 9.54 4.04
N VAL A 174 9.69 9.10 4.19
CA VAL A 174 9.34 7.70 4.45
C VAL A 174 8.47 7.15 3.34
N VAL A 175 8.75 5.94 2.89
CA VAL A 175 7.94 5.19 1.92
C VAL A 175 7.58 3.81 2.44
N MET A 176 6.34 3.41 2.24
CA MET A 176 5.85 2.04 2.45
C MET A 176 5.42 1.46 1.11
N MET A 177 5.72 0.19 0.85
CA MET A 177 5.34 -0.48 -0.39
C MET A 177 4.57 -1.76 -0.09
N ASP A 178 3.49 -1.98 -0.85
CA ASP A 178 2.83 -3.28 -0.89
C ASP A 178 3.66 -4.24 -1.76
N LEU A 179 4.00 -5.40 -1.20
CA LEU A 179 4.74 -6.43 -1.93
C LEU A 179 3.94 -6.92 -3.15
N PRO A 180 4.60 -7.47 -4.19
CA PRO A 180 3.92 -7.97 -5.38
C PRO A 180 2.82 -9.00 -5.04
N GLY A 181 1.60 -8.76 -5.51
CA GLY A 181 0.44 -9.59 -5.25
C GLY A 181 -0.23 -9.41 -3.89
N PHE A 182 0.26 -8.48 -3.06
CA PHE A 182 -0.33 -8.13 -1.77
C PHE A 182 -0.99 -6.76 -1.82
N GLY A 183 -1.80 -6.47 -0.81
CA GLY A 183 -2.42 -5.16 -0.64
C GLY A 183 -3.13 -4.72 -1.90
N ARG A 184 -2.63 -3.66 -2.53
CA ARG A 184 -3.11 -3.10 -3.79
C ARG A 184 -2.09 -3.17 -4.91
N SER A 185 -0.94 -3.74 -4.64
CA SER A 185 0.01 -4.08 -5.69
C SER A 185 -0.57 -5.13 -6.63
N GLY A 186 -0.34 -4.94 -7.93
CA GLY A 186 -0.83 -5.84 -8.95
C GLY A 186 -0.36 -7.28 -8.72
N SER A 187 -1.21 -8.21 -9.09
CA SER A 187 -0.85 -9.63 -9.15
C SER A 187 -0.05 -9.86 -10.43
N TYR A 188 1.23 -9.76 -10.33
CA TYR A 188 2.08 -10.38 -11.33
C TYR A 188 1.97 -11.90 -11.18
N GLU A 189 1.99 -12.64 -12.27
CA GLU A 189 2.38 -14.04 -12.18
C GLU A 189 3.70 -14.07 -11.42
N VAL A 190 3.82 -14.92 -10.40
CA VAL A 190 4.98 -14.98 -9.50
C VAL A 190 6.17 -15.57 -10.27
N MET A 191 6.65 -14.83 -11.26
CA MET A 191 7.87 -15.13 -12.00
C MET A 191 9.06 -14.48 -11.29
N GLU A 192 10.23 -15.07 -11.40
CA GLU A 192 11.47 -14.53 -10.84
C GLU A 192 11.73 -13.09 -11.30
N ASP A 193 11.36 -12.75 -12.53
CA ASP A 193 11.50 -11.40 -13.10
C ASP A 193 10.73 -10.31 -12.36
N ASN A 194 9.61 -10.64 -11.72
CA ASN A 194 8.78 -9.64 -11.03
C ASN A 194 9.38 -9.18 -9.70
N ASN A 195 10.09 -10.06 -9.01
CA ASN A 195 10.82 -9.68 -7.81
C ASN A 195 11.95 -8.70 -8.16
N HIS A 196 12.64 -8.91 -9.29
CA HIS A 196 13.68 -8.00 -9.77
C HIS A 196 13.10 -6.63 -10.11
N GLN A 197 11.97 -6.56 -10.80
CA GLN A 197 11.31 -5.29 -11.12
C GLN A 197 10.86 -4.53 -9.87
N PHE A 198 10.30 -5.23 -8.88
CA PHE A 198 9.92 -4.62 -7.59
C PHE A 198 11.15 -4.00 -6.88
N ILE A 199 12.26 -4.73 -6.83
CA ILE A 199 13.52 -4.27 -6.24
C ILE A 199 14.06 -3.05 -6.97
N ASP A 200 14.01 -3.03 -8.31
CA ASP A 200 14.44 -1.90 -9.12
C ASP A 200 13.58 -0.65 -8.87
N ASN A 201 12.27 -0.85 -8.71
CA ASN A 201 11.35 0.24 -8.39
C ASN A 201 11.56 0.76 -6.97
N ALA A 202 11.79 -0.11 -6.00
CA ALA A 202 12.14 0.28 -4.64
C ALA A 202 13.43 1.12 -4.63
N ALA A 203 14.46 0.69 -5.37
CA ALA A 203 15.73 1.42 -5.47
C ALA A 203 15.57 2.83 -6.08
N LYS A 204 14.64 3.00 -7.04
CA LYS A 204 14.35 4.33 -7.64
C LYS A 204 13.74 5.31 -6.64
N LEU A 205 13.01 4.81 -5.65
CA LEU A 205 12.36 5.63 -4.62
C LEU A 205 13.33 6.05 -3.50
N LEU A 206 14.44 5.34 -3.35
CA LEU A 206 15.37 5.56 -2.25
C LEU A 206 16.46 6.58 -2.59
N ALA A 207 16.74 7.46 -1.63
CA ALA A 207 17.96 8.24 -1.58
C ALA A 207 19.18 7.31 -1.37
N PRO A 208 20.40 7.75 -1.67
CA PRO A 208 21.61 7.04 -1.22
C PRO A 208 21.63 6.92 0.32
N ASN A 209 22.19 5.83 0.82
CA ASN A 209 22.35 5.58 2.26
C ASN A 209 21.04 5.53 3.06
N SER A 210 19.99 5.02 2.47
CA SER A 210 18.68 4.85 3.12
C SER A 210 18.65 3.68 4.10
N VAL A 211 17.66 3.70 5.00
CA VAL A 211 17.33 2.60 5.91
C VAL A 211 16.18 1.78 5.34
N VAL A 212 16.30 0.46 5.36
CA VAL A 212 15.20 -0.43 4.96
C VAL A 212 14.75 -1.24 6.17
N ILE A 213 13.48 -1.11 6.51
CA ILE A 213 12.80 -1.83 7.58
C ILE A 213 11.89 -2.88 6.95
N ALA A 214 12.06 -4.14 7.29
CA ALA A 214 11.31 -5.21 6.65
C ALA A 214 10.85 -6.26 7.66
N HIS A 215 9.65 -6.79 7.45
CA HIS A 215 9.07 -7.84 8.28
C HIS A 215 8.94 -9.15 7.50
N SER A 216 9.31 -10.27 8.13
CA SER A 216 9.06 -11.64 7.67
C SER A 216 9.41 -11.86 6.18
N LEU A 217 8.43 -12.01 5.27
CA LEU A 217 8.64 -12.13 3.82
C LEU A 217 9.33 -10.89 3.23
N GLY A 218 9.02 -9.70 3.72
CA GLY A 218 9.65 -8.46 3.28
C GLY A 218 11.17 -8.46 3.42
N CYS A 219 11.70 -9.25 4.36
CA CYS A 219 13.15 -9.40 4.57
C CYS A 219 13.86 -10.00 3.36
N LEU A 220 13.20 -10.88 2.60
CA LEU A 220 13.72 -11.39 1.33
C LEU A 220 14.01 -10.24 0.35
N PHE A 221 13.04 -9.35 0.18
CA PHE A 221 13.16 -8.22 -0.74
C PHE A 221 14.18 -7.19 -0.24
N ALA A 222 14.23 -6.97 1.07
CA ALA A 222 15.21 -6.06 1.68
C ALA A 222 16.65 -6.53 1.48
N LEU A 223 16.94 -7.82 1.69
CA LEU A 223 18.28 -8.39 1.42
C LEU A 223 18.64 -8.30 -0.05
N SER A 224 17.74 -8.67 -0.95
CA SER A 224 17.96 -8.59 -2.40
C SER A 224 18.17 -7.15 -2.88
N LEU A 225 17.45 -6.18 -2.28
CA LEU A 225 17.63 -4.75 -2.55
C LEU A 225 19.02 -4.28 -2.12
N ALA A 226 19.46 -4.63 -0.92
CA ALA A 226 20.78 -4.26 -0.42
C ALA A 226 21.94 -4.91 -1.19
N GLN A 227 21.75 -6.15 -1.65
CA GLN A 227 22.72 -6.84 -2.50
C GLN A 227 22.86 -6.17 -3.86
N LYS A 228 21.71 -5.92 -4.54
CA LYS A 228 21.70 -5.34 -5.89
C LYS A 228 22.07 -3.87 -5.91
N TYR A 229 21.71 -3.12 -4.87
CA TYR A 229 21.92 -1.67 -4.78
C TYR A 229 22.61 -1.25 -3.48
N PRO A 230 23.87 -1.69 -3.24
CA PRO A 230 24.56 -1.50 -1.97
C PRO A 230 24.74 -0.04 -1.56
N ASN A 231 24.81 0.89 -2.53
CA ASN A 231 24.93 2.33 -2.29
C ASN A 231 23.60 3.00 -1.91
N LYS A 232 22.47 2.31 -2.11
CA LYS A 232 21.16 2.80 -1.73
C LYS A 232 20.83 2.44 -0.29
N VAL A 233 21.36 1.35 0.23
CA VAL A 233 21.01 0.80 1.54
C VAL A 233 22.18 0.89 2.50
N ALA A 234 22.11 1.78 3.47
CA ALA A 234 23.08 1.90 4.55
C ALA A 234 22.79 0.93 5.70
N ARG A 235 21.50 0.70 6.01
CA ARG A 235 21.08 -0.14 7.13
C ARG A 235 19.85 -0.96 6.79
N LEU A 236 19.83 -2.20 7.28
CA LEU A 236 18.70 -3.13 7.22
C LEU A 236 18.23 -3.43 8.63
N ILE A 237 16.96 -3.18 8.94
CA ILE A 237 16.31 -3.61 10.16
C ILE A 237 15.33 -4.72 9.80
N LEU A 238 15.67 -5.95 10.12
CA LEU A 238 14.90 -7.13 9.76
C LEU A 238 14.07 -7.60 10.95
N ILE A 239 12.76 -7.51 10.85
CA ILE A 239 11.84 -7.91 11.91
C ILE A 239 11.33 -9.31 11.61
N SER A 240 11.61 -10.26 12.51
CA SER A 240 11.17 -11.65 12.38
C SER A 240 11.44 -12.27 10.99
N PRO A 241 12.69 -12.25 10.49
CA PRO A 241 12.99 -12.76 9.15
C PRO A 241 12.72 -14.28 9.07
N TYR A 242 11.75 -14.66 8.22
CA TYR A 242 11.19 -16.02 8.16
C TYR A 242 12.24 -17.13 7.99
N PHE A 243 13.36 -16.83 7.33
CA PHE A 243 14.38 -17.82 6.97
C PHE A 243 15.30 -18.20 8.14
N VAL A 244 15.28 -17.44 9.23
CA VAL A 244 16.04 -17.77 10.46
C VAL A 244 15.16 -18.31 11.60
N GLN A 245 13.85 -18.29 11.44
CA GLN A 245 12.86 -18.76 12.42
C GLN A 245 12.32 -20.15 12.11
N ALA A 246 11.48 -20.70 12.97
CA ALA A 246 10.83 -21.97 12.73
C ALA A 246 10.01 -21.98 11.44
N GLN A 247 9.93 -23.12 10.76
CA GLN A 247 9.11 -23.24 9.56
C GLN A 247 7.62 -23.24 9.91
N ALA A 248 6.81 -22.65 9.02
CA ALA A 248 5.37 -22.82 9.10
C ALA A 248 4.96 -24.30 9.00
N ALA A 249 3.82 -24.62 9.60
CA ALA A 249 3.29 -25.99 9.56
C ALA A 249 3.20 -26.52 8.13
N LYS A 250 3.51 -27.80 7.93
CA LYS A 250 3.60 -28.45 6.60
C LYS A 250 2.35 -28.25 5.74
N ILE A 251 1.16 -28.15 6.35
CA ILE A 251 -0.09 -27.91 5.65
C ILE A 251 -0.09 -26.59 4.88
N PHE A 252 0.58 -25.55 5.38
CA PHE A 252 0.69 -24.26 4.70
C PHE A 252 1.73 -24.25 3.58
N GLN A 253 2.57 -25.29 3.52
CA GLN A 253 3.59 -25.42 2.48
C GLN A 253 3.01 -26.05 1.19
N ILE A 254 1.84 -26.68 1.29
CA ILE A 254 1.12 -27.28 0.15
C ILE A 254 0.23 -26.20 -0.47
N GLN A 255 0.61 -25.71 -1.64
CA GLN A 255 0.01 -24.54 -2.30
C GLN A 255 -1.52 -24.64 -2.44
N ILE A 256 -2.06 -25.77 -2.88
CA ILE A 256 -3.51 -25.94 -3.07
C ILE A 256 -4.24 -25.87 -1.73
N ILE A 257 -3.72 -26.53 -0.71
CA ILE A 257 -4.34 -26.59 0.61
C ILE A 257 -4.27 -25.22 1.29
N SER A 258 -3.10 -24.57 1.27
CA SER A 258 -2.93 -23.25 1.85
C SER A 258 -3.82 -22.20 1.17
N ASN A 259 -3.98 -22.29 -0.16
CA ASN A 259 -4.90 -21.40 -0.89
C ASN A 259 -6.35 -21.56 -0.40
N LEU A 260 -6.83 -22.79 -0.26
CA LEU A 260 -8.17 -23.05 0.27
C LEU A 260 -8.32 -22.55 1.72
N ILE A 261 -7.32 -22.81 2.55
CA ILE A 261 -7.33 -22.33 3.94
C ILE A 261 -7.44 -20.80 3.96
N PHE A 262 -6.59 -20.07 3.23
CA PHE A 262 -6.58 -18.61 3.23
C PHE A 262 -7.87 -18.00 2.65
N ARG A 263 -8.51 -18.66 1.71
CA ARG A 263 -9.79 -18.20 1.14
C ARG A 263 -10.97 -18.37 2.08
N PHE A 264 -10.99 -19.42 2.88
CA PHE A 264 -12.20 -19.85 3.62
C PHE A 264 -12.03 -19.87 5.15
N VAL A 265 -10.84 -19.65 5.67
CA VAL A 265 -10.62 -19.63 7.11
C VAL A 265 -11.40 -18.49 7.77
N SER A 266 -11.92 -18.76 8.96
CA SER A 266 -12.61 -17.73 9.75
C SER A 266 -11.68 -16.55 10.04
N LYS A 267 -12.17 -15.33 9.75
CA LYS A 267 -11.47 -14.09 10.03
C LYS A 267 -11.08 -14.00 11.50
N ASP A 268 -11.98 -14.36 12.42
CA ASP A 268 -11.74 -14.31 13.86
C ASP A 268 -10.60 -15.22 14.30
N LYS A 269 -10.51 -16.41 13.71
CA LYS A 269 -9.44 -17.37 14.05
C LYS A 269 -8.06 -16.84 13.66
N ILE A 270 -7.93 -16.26 12.47
CA ILE A 270 -6.65 -15.68 12.03
C ILE A 270 -6.37 -14.39 12.81
N ALA A 271 -7.36 -13.53 12.99
CA ALA A 271 -7.20 -12.28 13.71
C ALA A 271 -6.65 -12.50 15.13
N LYS A 272 -7.16 -13.49 15.86
CA LYS A 272 -6.65 -13.87 17.18
C LYS A 272 -5.20 -14.36 17.16
N ASN A 273 -4.79 -15.03 16.08
CA ASN A 273 -3.40 -15.49 15.94
C ASN A 273 -2.43 -14.35 15.57
N LEU A 274 -2.93 -13.31 14.89
CA LEU A 274 -2.10 -12.18 14.49
C LEU A 274 -1.94 -11.14 15.62
N HIS A 275 -2.98 -10.94 16.43
CA HIS A 275 -2.99 -9.97 17.51
C HIS A 275 -3.98 -10.37 18.61
N PRO A 276 -3.65 -10.21 19.91
CA PRO A 276 -4.57 -10.50 21.02
C PRO A 276 -5.91 -9.78 20.92
N ASP A 277 -5.90 -8.50 20.47
CA ASP A 277 -7.12 -7.70 20.28
C ASP A 277 -7.83 -7.98 18.94
N GLY A 278 -7.27 -8.85 18.10
CA GLY A 278 -7.89 -9.36 16.89
C GLY A 278 -8.39 -8.26 15.95
N GLN A 279 -9.68 -8.32 15.63
CA GLN A 279 -10.31 -7.39 14.67
C GLN A 279 -10.30 -5.92 15.09
N LYS A 280 -10.10 -5.60 16.35
CA LYS A 280 -10.00 -4.21 16.83
C LYS A 280 -8.72 -3.52 16.34
N ASN A 281 -7.70 -4.30 15.99
CA ASN A 281 -6.50 -3.75 15.39
C ASN A 281 -6.72 -3.49 13.89
N LEU A 282 -6.61 -2.24 13.47
CA LEU A 282 -6.84 -1.82 12.08
C LEU A 282 -5.98 -2.58 11.07
N SER A 283 -4.70 -2.76 11.37
CA SER A 283 -3.76 -3.46 10.48
C SER A 283 -4.15 -4.94 10.29
N VAL A 284 -4.64 -5.58 11.35
CA VAL A 284 -5.16 -6.96 11.27
C VAL A 284 -6.44 -7.02 10.47
N GLY A 285 -7.35 -6.04 10.66
CA GLY A 285 -8.58 -5.93 9.87
C GLY A 285 -8.28 -5.82 8.37
N TYR A 286 -7.31 -5.01 7.99
CA TYR A 286 -6.86 -4.86 6.59
C TYR A 286 -6.31 -6.16 6.01
N ALA A 287 -5.41 -6.81 6.74
CA ALA A 287 -4.85 -8.09 6.35
C ALA A 287 -5.95 -9.12 6.08
N MET A 288 -6.94 -9.20 6.96
CA MET A 288 -8.03 -10.17 6.85
C MET A 288 -8.92 -9.96 5.63
N ASP A 289 -9.25 -8.70 5.33
CA ASP A 289 -10.06 -8.41 4.14
C ASP A 289 -9.30 -8.67 2.84
N SER A 290 -7.99 -8.44 2.84
CA SER A 290 -7.12 -8.74 1.69
C SER A 290 -6.98 -10.25 1.48
N LEU A 291 -6.80 -11.00 2.55
CA LEU A 291 -6.54 -12.45 2.53
C LEU A 291 -7.64 -13.26 1.82
N HIS A 292 -8.90 -12.84 1.95
CA HIS A 292 -10.03 -13.54 1.34
C HIS A 292 -10.19 -13.25 -0.16
N ARG A 293 -9.42 -12.33 -0.74
CA ARG A 293 -9.41 -12.13 -2.19
C ARG A 293 -8.69 -13.29 -2.86
N VAL A 294 -9.28 -13.80 -3.95
CA VAL A 294 -8.77 -14.99 -4.67
C VAL A 294 -7.32 -14.81 -5.11
N SER A 295 -7.00 -13.64 -5.67
CA SER A 295 -5.65 -13.32 -6.12
C SER A 295 -4.65 -13.29 -4.97
N VAL A 296 -4.99 -12.63 -3.86
CA VAL A 296 -4.12 -12.51 -2.68
C VAL A 296 -3.90 -13.87 -2.03
N ALA A 297 -4.95 -14.66 -1.82
CA ALA A 297 -4.82 -16.01 -1.26
C ALA A 297 -3.92 -16.91 -2.14
N LYS A 298 -4.04 -16.80 -3.47
CA LYS A 298 -3.18 -17.51 -4.43
C LYS A 298 -1.71 -17.12 -4.23
N HIS A 299 -1.41 -15.82 -4.23
CA HIS A 299 -0.02 -15.34 -4.10
C HIS A 299 0.59 -15.68 -2.73
N ILE A 300 -0.17 -15.53 -1.65
CA ILE A 300 0.29 -15.95 -0.32
C ILE A 300 0.66 -17.43 -0.34
N SER A 301 -0.16 -18.28 -0.95
CA SER A 301 0.09 -19.72 -1.03
C SER A 301 1.34 -20.05 -1.84
N GLU A 302 1.56 -19.34 -2.93
CA GLU A 302 2.77 -19.46 -3.77
C GLU A 302 4.02 -19.04 -2.98
N TYR A 303 3.98 -17.92 -2.29
CA TYR A 303 5.09 -17.50 -1.43
C TYR A 303 5.32 -18.46 -0.28
N MET A 304 4.28 -18.92 0.42
CA MET A 304 4.41 -19.89 1.52
C MET A 304 5.09 -21.18 1.06
N HIS A 305 4.75 -21.68 -0.13
CA HIS A 305 5.42 -22.83 -0.72
C HIS A 305 6.90 -22.52 -0.99
N ARG A 306 7.22 -21.43 -1.68
CA ARG A 306 8.61 -21.04 -2.04
C ARG A 306 9.50 -20.84 -0.82
N ILE A 307 9.03 -20.06 0.17
CA ILE A 307 9.81 -19.75 1.38
C ILE A 307 9.98 -20.94 2.32
N SER A 308 9.22 -22.02 2.10
CA SER A 308 9.39 -23.29 2.83
C SER A 308 10.50 -24.17 2.26
N LEU A 309 10.97 -23.90 1.03
CA LEU A 309 12.04 -24.68 0.39
C LEU A 309 13.36 -24.51 1.15
N PRO A 310 14.02 -25.60 1.56
CA PRO A 310 15.27 -25.53 2.33
C PRO A 310 16.36 -24.71 1.64
N GLN A 311 16.51 -24.86 0.32
CA GLN A 311 17.49 -24.12 -0.46
C GLN A 311 17.28 -22.61 -0.38
N GLN A 312 16.03 -22.14 -0.41
CA GLN A 312 15.69 -20.74 -0.32
C GLN A 312 16.10 -20.16 1.05
N ARG A 313 15.81 -20.90 2.12
CA ARG A 313 16.19 -20.49 3.50
C ARG A 313 17.72 -20.43 3.66
N VAL A 314 18.44 -21.44 3.18
CA VAL A 314 19.91 -21.48 3.22
C VAL A 314 20.50 -20.30 2.44
N SER A 315 20.03 -20.05 1.22
CA SER A 315 20.49 -18.92 0.40
C SER A 315 20.26 -17.57 1.08
N GLN A 316 19.07 -17.35 1.68
CA GLN A 316 18.77 -16.11 2.37
C GLN A 316 19.59 -15.93 3.66
N THR A 317 19.83 -17.01 4.40
CA THR A 317 20.70 -16.97 5.58
C THR A 317 22.16 -16.66 5.21
N ALA A 318 22.64 -17.21 4.08
CA ALA A 318 23.97 -16.90 3.57
C ALA A 318 24.10 -15.42 3.21
N LEU A 319 23.12 -14.87 2.46
CA LEU A 319 23.07 -13.46 2.09
C LEU A 319 22.93 -12.53 3.33
N LEU A 320 22.15 -12.94 4.33
CA LEU A 320 22.07 -12.23 5.60
C LEU A 320 23.46 -12.10 6.26
N ASN A 321 24.21 -13.20 6.32
CA ASN A 321 25.53 -13.22 6.92
C ASN A 321 26.56 -12.40 6.09
N GLU A 322 26.46 -12.41 4.77
CA GLU A 322 27.28 -11.59 3.87
C GLU A 322 27.05 -10.08 4.13
N LEU A 323 25.81 -9.66 4.29
CA LEU A 323 25.41 -8.29 4.56
C LEU A 323 25.50 -7.89 6.03
N GLY A 324 25.99 -8.78 6.90
CA GLY A 324 25.92 -8.69 8.35
C GLY A 324 26.31 -7.35 8.98
N SER A 325 27.30 -6.64 8.42
CA SER A 325 27.70 -5.32 8.93
C SER A 325 26.63 -4.22 8.77
N LYS A 326 25.66 -4.44 7.86
CA LYS A 326 24.55 -3.50 7.62
C LYS A 326 23.26 -3.94 8.32
N VAL A 327 23.21 -5.12 8.93
CA VAL A 327 21.98 -5.75 9.40
C VAL A 327 21.83 -5.65 10.91
N GLU A 328 20.62 -5.37 11.35
CA GLU A 328 20.12 -5.57 12.71
C GLU A 328 18.82 -6.40 12.64
N ILE A 329 18.61 -7.25 13.61
CA ILE A 329 17.43 -8.13 13.67
C ILE A 329 16.61 -7.82 14.92
N ILE A 330 15.29 -7.71 14.74
CA ILE A 330 14.31 -7.65 15.83
C ILE A 330 13.49 -8.94 15.78
N VAL A 331 13.35 -9.63 16.92
CA VAL A 331 12.49 -10.81 17.03
C VAL A 331 11.61 -10.72 18.28
N GLY A 332 10.46 -11.37 18.24
CA GLY A 332 9.68 -11.61 19.45
C GLY A 332 10.26 -12.75 20.28
N GLU A 333 10.17 -12.63 21.61
CA GLU A 333 10.61 -13.67 22.54
C GLU A 333 9.97 -15.04 22.25
N LYS A 334 8.71 -15.05 21.79
CA LYS A 334 7.95 -16.28 21.47
C LYS A 334 8.17 -16.79 20.04
N ASP A 335 9.02 -16.12 19.26
CA ASP A 335 9.38 -16.51 17.92
C ASP A 335 10.89 -16.40 17.69
N PRO A 336 11.67 -17.24 18.39
CA PRO A 336 13.12 -17.13 18.45
C PRO A 336 13.79 -17.57 17.14
N ILE A 337 15.03 -17.11 16.97
CA ILE A 337 15.90 -17.57 15.88
C ILE A 337 16.29 -19.03 16.15
N VAL A 338 16.11 -19.88 15.16
CA VAL A 338 16.43 -21.33 15.22
C VAL A 338 17.58 -21.72 14.29
N THR A 339 18.07 -20.79 13.48
CA THR A 339 19.16 -20.99 12.51
C THR A 339 20.40 -20.21 12.97
N THR A 340 21.58 -20.78 12.77
CA THR A 340 22.84 -20.09 13.07
C THR A 340 23.04 -18.89 12.16
N ILE A 341 23.25 -17.73 12.76
CA ILE A 341 23.59 -16.47 12.11
C ILE A 341 24.95 -15.97 12.59
N SER A 342 25.54 -15.05 11.85
CA SER A 342 26.81 -14.42 12.25
C SER A 342 26.66 -13.73 13.62
N PRO A 343 27.61 -13.96 14.56
CA PRO A 343 27.58 -13.34 15.88
C PRO A 343 27.73 -11.80 15.83
N ASN A 344 28.18 -11.26 14.70
CA ASN A 344 28.34 -9.83 14.50
C ASN A 344 27.02 -9.12 14.14
N ILE A 345 25.92 -9.86 13.93
CA ILE A 345 24.60 -9.29 13.64
C ILE A 345 23.89 -9.03 14.97
N PRO A 346 23.62 -7.77 15.34
CA PRO A 346 22.86 -7.45 16.54
C PRO A 346 21.45 -8.03 16.49
N VAL A 347 21.00 -8.67 17.56
CA VAL A 347 19.64 -9.19 17.71
C VAL A 347 18.98 -8.53 18.92
N HIS A 348 17.83 -7.90 18.66
CA HIS A 348 16.99 -7.29 19.68
C HIS A 348 15.74 -8.13 19.90
N ILE A 349 15.49 -8.54 21.17
CA ILE A 349 14.35 -9.38 21.54
C ILE A 349 13.27 -8.51 22.18
N ILE A 350 12.04 -8.55 21.62
CA ILE A 350 10.87 -7.89 22.20
C ILE A 350 10.17 -8.88 23.14
N ALA A 351 10.20 -8.57 24.43
CA ALA A 351 9.60 -9.39 25.48
C ALA A 351 8.08 -9.57 25.25
N GLY A 352 7.59 -10.80 25.42
CA GLY A 352 6.18 -11.16 25.25
C GLY A 352 5.67 -11.20 23.81
N ALA A 353 6.43 -10.67 22.84
CA ALA A 353 6.02 -10.64 21.43
C ALA A 353 6.17 -12.00 20.74
N GLY A 354 5.33 -12.22 19.73
CA GLY A 354 5.45 -13.33 18.77
C GLY A 354 6.04 -12.85 17.44
N HIS A 355 5.60 -13.46 16.33
CA HIS A 355 6.09 -13.21 14.97
C HIS A 355 5.84 -11.78 14.46
N ASN A 356 4.87 -11.05 15.01
CA ASN A 356 4.43 -9.75 14.50
C ASN A 356 4.68 -8.61 15.55
N PRO A 357 5.90 -8.40 16.07
CA PRO A 357 6.13 -7.40 17.11
C PRO A 357 5.77 -5.98 16.67
N HIS A 358 5.95 -5.62 15.40
CA HIS A 358 5.59 -4.32 14.84
C HIS A 358 4.08 -4.03 14.86
N VAL A 359 3.25 -5.06 15.03
CA VAL A 359 1.78 -4.94 15.13
C VAL A 359 1.32 -5.07 16.59
N THR A 360 1.92 -5.99 17.34
CA THR A 360 1.49 -6.33 18.70
C THR A 360 2.18 -5.52 19.79
N HIS A 361 3.40 -5.05 19.54
CA HIS A 361 4.26 -4.31 20.47
C HIS A 361 4.83 -3.06 19.80
N VAL A 362 3.92 -2.23 19.24
CA VAL A 362 4.24 -1.07 18.43
C VAL A 362 5.22 -0.12 19.11
N GLU A 363 5.00 0.18 20.41
CA GLU A 363 5.84 1.11 21.17
C GLU A 363 7.29 0.59 21.26
N ALA A 364 7.49 -0.66 21.66
CA ALA A 364 8.82 -1.23 21.79
C ALA A 364 9.59 -1.26 20.45
N VAL A 365 8.91 -1.54 19.36
CA VAL A 365 9.52 -1.49 18.02
C VAL A 365 9.81 -0.04 17.61
N TYR A 366 8.89 0.91 17.87
CA TYR A 366 9.09 2.32 17.58
C TYR A 366 10.27 2.90 18.34
N ASP A 367 10.39 2.62 19.65
CA ASP A 367 11.48 3.08 20.50
C ASP A 367 12.85 2.58 20.00
N TYR A 368 12.90 1.35 19.50
CA TYR A 368 14.11 0.81 18.87
C TYR A 368 14.43 1.48 17.52
N LEU A 369 13.42 1.72 16.67
CA LEU A 369 13.63 2.30 15.36
C LEU A 369 14.01 3.77 15.39
N THR A 370 13.51 4.53 16.37
CA THR A 370 13.69 5.99 16.42
C THR A 370 15.15 6.44 16.37
N PRO A 371 16.08 5.93 17.21
CA PRO A 371 17.47 6.36 17.16
C PRO A 371 18.15 5.99 15.83
N VAL A 372 17.80 4.84 15.23
CA VAL A 372 18.33 4.42 13.94
C VAL A 372 17.86 5.37 12.84
N LEU A 373 16.56 5.64 12.78
CA LEU A 373 15.98 6.53 11.80
C LEU A 373 16.52 7.97 11.93
N THR A 374 16.64 8.48 13.16
CA THR A 374 17.22 9.80 13.43
C THR A 374 18.63 9.90 12.86
N LYS A 375 19.48 8.91 13.11
CA LYS A 375 20.86 8.89 12.65
C LYS A 375 20.98 8.96 11.11
N TYR A 376 20.17 8.16 10.39
CA TYR A 376 20.33 8.02 8.94
C TYR A 376 19.51 9.03 8.13
N ILE A 377 18.33 9.45 8.61
CA ILE A 377 17.50 10.44 7.92
C ILE A 377 18.09 11.86 8.05
N SER A 378 18.58 12.25 9.23
CA SER A 378 19.17 13.56 9.47
C SER A 378 20.45 13.78 8.66
N THR A 379 21.24 12.74 8.43
CA THR A 379 22.48 12.82 7.64
C THR A 379 22.22 13.06 6.15
N THR A 380 21.08 12.58 5.64
CA THR A 380 20.71 12.71 4.23
C THR A 380 20.28 14.15 3.89
N VAL A 381 19.70 14.88 4.83
CA VAL A 381 19.32 16.30 4.64
C VAL A 381 20.54 17.21 4.52
N GLN A 382 21.61 16.93 5.26
CA GLN A 382 22.84 17.74 5.20
C GLN A 382 23.66 17.58 3.91
N LEU A 383 23.51 16.48 3.19
CA LEU A 383 24.23 16.21 1.93
C LEU A 383 23.51 16.75 0.68
N SER A 384 22.26 17.19 0.80
CA SER A 384 21.50 17.80 -0.31
C SER A 384 21.70 19.32 -0.41
N ASP A 385 22.36 19.94 0.58
CA ASP A 385 22.61 21.38 0.65
C ASP A 385 24.06 21.77 0.28
N VAL A 386 24.82 20.83 -0.31
CA VAL A 386 26.14 21.01 -0.87
C VAL A 386 26.14 20.57 -2.35
#